data_c12de245e761a3490dd283373658afce
#
_entry.id   c12de245e761a3490dd283373658afce
#
_cell.length_a   1.000
_cell.length_b   1.000
_cell.length_c   1.000
_cell.angle_alpha   90.00
_cell.angle_beta   90.00
_cell.angle_gamma   90.00
#
_symmetry.space_group_name_H-M   'P 1'
#
loop_
_entity.id
_entity.type
_entity.pdbx_description
1 polymer ?
#
loop_
_entity_poly.entity_id
_entity_poly.type
_entity_poly.pdbx_seq_one_letter_code
_entity_poly.pdbx_strand_id
1 'polypeptide(L)'
;MKKTVCALLCAALAVTLACPAFAAEQPAEVNEAGAYLRERGVYRGDSTGSLMLDKGLTRAEMAAVITRLHGEGEVNPEHYTWACYFTDVPAWAKPYVGYCIANLLVSGYDSSRYGPNDPVNPAMACTVVLRCCGYADGEGSAWSYSTACDYVVSQGLISPATAQSPTITRGEMAVLIRRALQKQEA
;
A
#
# COMPACT_ATOMS: atom_id res chain seq x y z
N MET A 1 -52.78 -52.54 -17.77
CA MET A 1 -52.37 -51.36 -18.56
C MET A 1 -52.07 -50.23 -17.55
N LYS A 2 -50.83 -50.09 -17.15
CA LYS A 2 -50.41 -49.00 -16.24
C LYS A 2 -49.19 -48.30 -16.93
N LYS A 3 -49.38 -47.07 -17.34
CA LYS A 3 -48.33 -46.27 -17.96
C LYS A 3 -47.52 -45.58 -16.82
N THR A 4 -46.26 -45.96 -16.68
CA THR A 4 -45.32 -45.35 -15.76
C THR A 4 -44.65 -44.20 -16.49
N VAL A 5 -44.91 -42.98 -16.08
CA VAL A 5 -44.25 -41.77 -16.57
C VAL A 5 -42.99 -41.57 -15.72
N CYS A 6 -41.81 -41.71 -16.36
CA CYS A 6 -40.52 -41.45 -15.72
C CYS A 6 -40.21 -39.94 -15.88
N ALA A 7 -40.32 -39.21 -14.78
CA ALA A 7 -39.92 -37.82 -14.72
C ALA A 7 -38.42 -37.72 -14.45
N LEU A 8 -37.65 -37.38 -15.51
CA LEU A 8 -36.24 -37.03 -15.39
C LEU A 8 -36.10 -35.62 -14.75
N LEU A 9 -35.66 -35.60 -13.52
CA LEU A 9 -35.31 -34.36 -12.83
C LEU A 9 -33.88 -33.96 -13.26
N CYS A 10 -33.77 -33.06 -14.22
CA CYS A 10 -32.49 -32.42 -14.54
C CYS A 10 -32.20 -31.37 -13.45
N ALA A 11 -31.38 -31.73 -12.47
CA ALA A 11 -30.80 -30.76 -11.55
C ALA A 11 -29.66 -30.03 -12.29
N ALA A 12 -29.98 -28.84 -12.80
CA ALA A 12 -28.96 -27.91 -13.32
C ALA A 12 -28.16 -27.38 -12.14
N LEU A 13 -26.97 -27.94 -11.94
CA LEU A 13 -25.98 -27.42 -10.99
C LEU A 13 -25.40 -26.13 -11.60
N ALA A 14 -25.99 -24.98 -11.25
CA ALA A 14 -25.41 -23.67 -11.57
C ALA A 14 -24.15 -23.48 -10.73
N VAL A 15 -23.01 -23.88 -11.26
CA VAL A 15 -21.70 -23.46 -10.72
C VAL A 15 -21.56 -21.97 -11.03
N THR A 16 -21.95 -21.13 -10.08
CA THR A 16 -21.58 -19.72 -10.11
C THR A 16 -20.07 -19.65 -9.88
N LEU A 17 -19.31 -19.54 -10.97
CA LEU A 17 -17.94 -19.06 -10.92
C LEU A 17 -18.00 -17.63 -10.37
N ALA A 18 -17.89 -17.50 -9.05
CA ALA A 18 -17.60 -16.22 -8.43
C ALA A 18 -16.24 -15.77 -8.95
N CYS A 19 -16.25 -14.80 -9.86
CA CYS A 19 -15.04 -14.15 -10.34
C CYS A 19 -14.50 -13.33 -9.15
N PRO A 20 -13.36 -13.67 -8.51
CA PRO A 20 -12.86 -12.94 -7.35
C PRO A 20 -12.21 -11.59 -7.72
N ALA A 21 -12.43 -11.12 -8.95
CA ALA A 21 -11.58 -10.11 -9.58
C ALA A 21 -11.81 -8.65 -9.13
N PHE A 22 -12.79 -8.36 -8.25
CA PHE A 22 -13.12 -6.96 -7.89
C PHE A 22 -13.45 -6.73 -6.41
N ALA A 23 -13.13 -7.65 -5.53
CA ALA A 23 -13.32 -7.41 -4.10
C ALA A 23 -12.19 -6.54 -3.53
N ALA A 24 -12.55 -5.54 -2.71
CA ALA A 24 -11.60 -4.81 -1.88
C ALA A 24 -10.88 -5.77 -0.91
N GLU A 25 -9.79 -5.31 -0.29
CA GLU A 25 -9.05 -6.10 0.70
C GLU A 25 -9.98 -6.53 1.85
N GLN A 26 -9.85 -7.78 2.28
CA GLN A 26 -10.73 -8.33 3.33
C GLN A 26 -10.45 -7.65 4.67
N PRO A 27 -11.49 -7.24 5.44
CA PRO A 27 -11.30 -6.55 6.72
C PRO A 27 -10.43 -7.31 7.73
N ALA A 28 -10.50 -8.64 7.75
CA ALA A 28 -9.66 -9.48 8.60
C ALA A 28 -8.18 -9.32 8.24
N GLU A 29 -7.84 -9.39 6.96
CA GLU A 29 -6.46 -9.22 6.46
C GLU A 29 -5.92 -7.82 6.73
N VAL A 30 -6.76 -6.79 6.57
CA VAL A 30 -6.42 -5.40 6.88
C VAL A 30 -6.03 -5.25 8.35
N ASN A 31 -6.80 -5.84 9.27
CA ASN A 31 -6.51 -5.81 10.70
C ASN A 31 -5.22 -6.56 11.04
N GLU A 32 -5.02 -7.74 10.46
CA GLU A 32 -3.79 -8.52 10.64
C GLU A 32 -2.55 -7.77 10.12
N ALA A 33 -2.66 -7.14 8.94
CA ALA A 33 -1.57 -6.35 8.37
C ALA A 33 -1.26 -5.12 9.25
N GLY A 34 -2.27 -4.44 9.77
CA GLY A 34 -2.10 -3.34 10.71
C GLY A 34 -1.40 -3.77 12.00
N ALA A 35 -1.80 -4.90 12.60
CA ALA A 35 -1.17 -5.46 13.79
C ALA A 35 0.30 -5.84 13.52
N TYR A 36 0.57 -6.53 12.42
CA TYR A 36 1.90 -6.90 11.98
C TYR A 36 2.86 -5.70 11.87
N LEU A 37 2.40 -4.59 11.26
CA LEU A 37 3.20 -3.37 11.13
C LEU A 37 3.34 -2.60 12.45
N ARG A 38 2.36 -2.72 13.35
CA ARG A 38 2.47 -2.17 14.71
C ARG A 38 3.57 -2.87 15.52
N GLU A 39 3.59 -4.19 15.51
CA GLU A 39 4.60 -4.99 16.19
C GLU A 39 6.03 -4.67 15.73
N ARG A 40 6.18 -4.32 14.46
CA ARG A 40 7.46 -3.85 13.88
C ARG A 40 7.75 -2.36 14.10
N GLY A 41 6.90 -1.64 14.82
CA GLY A 41 7.07 -0.20 15.04
C GLY A 41 6.86 0.69 13.82
N VAL A 42 6.45 0.11 12.68
CA VAL A 42 6.19 0.83 11.41
C VAL A 42 4.92 1.65 11.50
N TYR A 43 3.82 1.03 11.98
CA TYR A 43 2.57 1.74 12.25
C TYR A 43 2.52 2.18 13.72
N ARG A 44 2.18 3.45 13.89
CA ARG A 44 1.86 4.03 15.20
C ARG A 44 0.40 4.45 15.21
N GLY A 45 -0.29 4.14 16.31
CA GLY A 45 -1.65 4.59 16.54
C GLY A 45 -1.72 6.06 16.96
N ASP A 46 -2.94 6.57 17.04
CA ASP A 46 -3.24 7.84 17.68
C ASP A 46 -3.09 7.77 19.21
N SER A 47 -3.50 8.82 19.92
CA SER A 47 -3.44 8.89 21.39
C SER A 47 -4.31 7.83 22.09
N THR A 48 -5.27 7.20 21.37
CA THR A 48 -6.11 6.11 21.88
C THR A 48 -5.53 4.73 21.54
N GLY A 49 -4.45 4.68 20.77
CA GLY A 49 -3.85 3.45 20.24
C GLY A 49 -4.53 2.92 18.97
N SER A 50 -5.53 3.63 18.42
CA SER A 50 -6.19 3.24 17.16
C SER A 50 -5.25 3.43 15.97
N LEU A 51 -5.16 2.44 15.09
CA LEU A 51 -4.38 2.51 13.85
C LEU A 51 -5.09 3.26 12.72
N MET A 52 -6.40 3.55 12.89
CA MET A 52 -7.22 4.27 11.91
C MET A 52 -7.09 3.68 10.49
N LEU A 53 -7.23 2.35 10.37
CA LEU A 53 -6.95 1.61 9.14
C LEU A 53 -7.89 1.96 7.97
N ASP A 54 -9.08 2.47 8.29
CA ASP A 54 -10.10 2.94 7.35
C ASP A 54 -9.83 4.33 6.77
N LYS A 55 -8.92 5.10 7.37
CA LYS A 55 -8.59 6.45 6.91
C LYS A 55 -7.62 6.42 5.73
N GLY A 56 -7.81 7.37 4.80
CA GLY A 56 -6.83 7.66 3.75
C GLY A 56 -5.51 8.16 4.35
N LEU A 57 -4.43 7.97 3.60
CA LEU A 57 -3.10 8.49 3.94
C LEU A 57 -2.85 9.81 3.24
N THR A 58 -2.21 10.74 3.94
CA THR A 58 -1.53 11.87 3.30
C THR A 58 -0.10 11.50 2.90
N ARG A 59 0.47 12.26 1.97
CA ARG A 59 1.86 12.05 1.52
C ARG A 59 2.87 12.18 2.65
N ALA A 60 2.66 13.10 3.60
CA ALA A 60 3.53 13.24 4.77
C ALA A 60 3.42 12.03 5.71
N GLU A 61 2.22 11.51 5.94
CA GLU A 61 2.01 10.30 6.74
C GLU A 61 2.62 9.06 6.08
N MET A 62 2.50 8.94 4.76
CA MET A 62 3.18 7.90 4.00
C MET A 62 4.70 7.97 4.18
N ALA A 63 5.30 9.16 4.06
CA ALA A 63 6.74 9.33 4.28
C ALA A 63 7.16 8.85 5.68
N ALA A 64 6.35 9.13 6.71
CA ALA A 64 6.64 8.66 8.07
C ALA A 64 6.54 7.13 8.21
N VAL A 65 5.59 6.48 7.54
CA VAL A 65 5.47 5.01 7.49
C VAL A 65 6.67 4.40 6.79
N ILE A 66 7.00 4.92 5.60
CA ILE A 66 8.10 4.41 4.78
C ILE A 66 9.47 4.61 5.44
N THR A 67 9.71 5.73 6.11
CA THR A 67 10.94 5.95 6.88
C THR A 67 11.13 4.87 7.94
N ARG A 68 10.08 4.52 8.67
CA ARG A 68 10.16 3.47 9.70
C ARG A 68 10.30 2.08 9.11
N LEU A 69 9.68 1.81 7.98
CA LEU A 69 9.79 0.56 7.26
C LEU A 69 11.22 0.35 6.73
N HIS A 70 11.71 1.32 5.93
CA HIS A 70 13.01 1.24 5.27
C HIS A 70 14.18 1.33 6.26
N GLY A 71 14.02 2.09 7.34
CA GLY A 71 15.02 2.25 8.38
C GLY A 71 14.95 1.18 9.47
N GLU A 72 14.10 0.17 9.34
CA GLU A 72 13.91 -0.94 10.30
C GLU A 72 13.68 -0.49 11.75
N GLY A 73 13.15 0.72 11.92
CA GLY A 73 12.92 1.34 13.23
C GLY A 73 14.16 1.91 13.92
N GLU A 74 15.36 1.70 13.38
CA GLU A 74 16.64 2.09 14.00
C GLU A 74 17.10 3.50 13.58
N VAL A 75 16.57 4.02 12.46
CA VAL A 75 16.98 5.33 11.93
C VAL A 75 16.39 6.46 12.76
N ASN A 76 17.25 7.41 13.18
CA ASN A 76 16.80 8.70 13.68
C ASN A 76 16.50 9.64 12.49
N PRO A 77 15.23 9.89 12.16
CA PRO A 77 14.88 10.69 10.99
C PRO A 77 15.32 12.16 11.12
N GLU A 78 15.52 12.69 12.33
CA GLU A 78 15.98 14.07 12.55
C GLU A 78 17.31 14.39 11.85
N HIS A 79 18.17 13.38 11.67
CA HIS A 79 19.43 13.53 10.94
C HIS A 79 19.24 13.83 9.46
N TYR A 80 18.02 13.69 8.92
CA TYR A 80 17.69 13.92 7.50
C TYR A 80 16.87 15.19 7.25
N THR A 81 16.61 16.00 8.28
CA THR A 81 15.84 17.24 8.13
C THR A 81 16.43 18.18 7.07
N TRP A 82 17.76 18.19 6.93
CA TRP A 82 18.49 18.98 5.93
C TRP A 82 18.16 18.60 4.48
N ALA A 83 17.76 17.36 4.21
CA ALA A 83 17.44 16.88 2.87
C ALA A 83 16.02 17.29 2.44
N CYS A 84 15.17 17.77 3.36
CA CYS A 84 13.85 18.28 3.03
C CYS A 84 13.91 19.77 2.69
N TYR A 85 14.12 20.06 1.42
CA TYR A 85 14.20 21.44 0.89
C TYR A 85 12.84 22.04 0.51
N PHE A 86 11.75 21.27 0.60
CA PHE A 86 10.40 21.74 0.29
C PHE A 86 9.88 22.75 1.30
N THR A 87 9.27 23.83 0.81
CA THR A 87 8.80 24.95 1.64
C THR A 87 7.43 24.69 2.26
N ASP A 88 6.64 23.79 1.66
CA ASP A 88 5.28 23.43 2.07
C ASP A 88 5.21 22.30 3.09
N VAL A 89 6.34 21.66 3.43
CA VAL A 89 6.38 20.56 4.39
C VAL A 89 6.40 21.09 5.82
N PRO A 90 5.43 20.70 6.69
CA PRO A 90 5.40 21.12 8.08
C PRO A 90 6.57 20.54 8.88
N ALA A 91 6.96 21.22 9.95
CA ALA A 91 8.16 20.87 10.74
C ALA A 91 8.22 19.41 11.16
N TRP A 92 7.09 18.85 11.63
CA TRP A 92 7.03 17.44 12.07
C TRP A 92 7.32 16.42 10.97
N ALA A 93 7.02 16.78 9.71
CA ALA A 93 7.17 15.87 8.58
C ALA A 93 8.53 16.01 7.86
N LYS A 94 9.24 17.13 8.06
CA LYS A 94 10.53 17.38 7.40
C LYS A 94 11.55 16.26 7.59
N PRO A 95 11.75 15.68 8.80
CA PRO A 95 12.70 14.59 8.99
C PRO A 95 12.36 13.36 8.14
N TYR A 96 11.08 13.00 8.09
CA TYR A 96 10.60 11.82 7.36
C TYR A 96 10.67 12.02 5.83
N VAL A 97 10.21 13.17 5.35
CA VAL A 97 10.32 13.52 3.93
C VAL A 97 11.77 13.63 3.52
N GLY A 98 12.63 14.25 4.35
CA GLY A 98 14.06 14.35 4.11
C GLY A 98 14.73 12.99 4.01
N TYR A 99 14.41 12.06 4.92
CA TYR A 99 14.88 10.67 4.84
C TYR A 99 14.48 10.00 3.52
N CYS A 100 13.19 10.11 3.14
CA CYS A 100 12.70 9.50 1.92
C CYS A 100 13.34 10.11 0.66
N ILE A 101 13.62 11.43 0.65
CA ILE A 101 14.34 12.10 -0.45
C ILE A 101 15.79 11.63 -0.53
N ALA A 102 16.51 11.60 0.60
CA ALA A 102 17.90 11.19 0.64
C ALA A 102 18.12 9.73 0.17
N ASN A 103 17.10 8.89 0.35
CA ASN A 103 17.11 7.48 -0.08
C ASN A 103 16.35 7.23 -1.40
N LEU A 104 15.99 8.28 -2.15
CA LEU A 104 15.33 8.20 -3.46
C LEU A 104 13.97 7.45 -3.44
N LEU A 105 13.31 7.40 -2.28
CA LEU A 105 12.04 6.69 -2.11
C LEU A 105 10.85 7.50 -2.62
N VAL A 106 10.91 8.83 -2.47
CA VAL A 106 9.85 9.77 -2.91
C VAL A 106 10.44 10.94 -3.68
N SER A 107 9.57 11.67 -4.38
CA SER A 107 9.90 12.95 -5.02
C SER A 107 8.81 13.98 -4.74
N GLY A 108 9.15 15.27 -4.90
CA GLY A 108 8.18 16.37 -4.92
C GLY A 108 7.45 16.46 -6.26
N TYR A 109 6.45 17.33 -6.33
CA TYR A 109 5.81 17.70 -7.58
C TYR A 109 6.71 18.60 -8.43
N ASP A 110 7.51 19.43 -7.77
CA ASP A 110 8.52 20.30 -8.36
C ASP A 110 9.67 20.54 -7.36
N SER A 111 10.55 21.49 -7.65
CA SER A 111 11.71 21.83 -6.83
C SER A 111 11.38 22.46 -5.47
N SER A 112 10.14 22.89 -5.23
CA SER A 112 9.74 23.60 -4.01
C SER A 112 8.53 22.98 -3.30
N ARG A 113 7.71 22.20 -4.03
CA ARG A 113 6.43 21.67 -3.55
C ARG A 113 6.45 20.15 -3.41
N TYR A 114 6.16 19.67 -2.22
CA TYR A 114 5.97 18.26 -1.90
C TYR A 114 4.49 17.83 -1.91
N GLY A 115 3.58 18.70 -1.45
CA GLY A 115 2.16 18.38 -1.23
C GLY A 115 1.93 17.48 -0.01
N PRO A 116 2.36 17.86 1.20
CA PRO A 116 2.35 16.98 2.38
C PRO A 116 0.96 16.53 2.78
N ASN A 117 -0.06 17.34 2.54
CA ASN A 117 -1.46 17.07 2.91
C ASN A 117 -2.26 16.41 1.77
N ASP A 118 -1.68 16.27 0.58
CA ASP A 118 -2.36 15.65 -0.56
C ASP A 118 -2.58 14.16 -0.29
N PRO A 119 -3.72 13.60 -0.71
CA PRO A 119 -4.00 12.18 -0.53
C PRO A 119 -3.04 11.31 -1.35
N VAL A 120 -2.67 10.17 -0.80
CA VAL A 120 -1.90 9.15 -1.51
C VAL A 120 -2.83 8.36 -2.43
N ASN A 121 -2.49 8.31 -3.71
CA ASN A 121 -3.14 7.41 -4.65
C ASN A 121 -2.43 6.04 -4.72
N PRO A 122 -3.06 5.00 -5.27
CA PRO A 122 -2.45 3.67 -5.37
C PRO A 122 -1.10 3.65 -6.10
N ALA A 123 -0.92 4.42 -7.18
CA ALA A 123 0.35 4.46 -7.92
C ALA A 123 1.51 5.00 -7.06
N MET A 124 1.26 6.03 -6.24
CA MET A 124 2.25 6.54 -5.27
C MET A 124 2.62 5.46 -4.25
N ALA A 125 1.62 4.79 -3.66
CA ALA A 125 1.84 3.76 -2.65
C ALA A 125 2.62 2.57 -3.22
N CYS A 126 2.20 2.05 -4.39
CA CYS A 126 2.88 0.94 -5.06
C CYS A 126 4.34 1.29 -5.39
N THR A 127 4.57 2.46 -5.99
CA THR A 127 5.94 2.92 -6.33
C THR A 127 6.84 2.98 -5.11
N VAL A 128 6.36 3.60 -4.03
CA VAL A 128 7.17 3.81 -2.82
C VAL A 128 7.45 2.48 -2.12
N VAL A 129 6.47 1.57 -2.04
CA VAL A 129 6.68 0.24 -1.44
C VAL A 129 7.64 -0.60 -2.27
N LEU A 130 7.52 -0.60 -3.60
CA LEU A 130 8.45 -1.30 -4.48
C LEU A 130 9.89 -0.80 -4.29
N ARG A 131 10.11 0.51 -4.27
CA ARG A 131 11.44 1.11 -4.00
C ARG A 131 11.96 0.74 -2.62
N CYS A 132 11.11 0.81 -1.60
CA CYS A 132 11.45 0.44 -0.23
C CYS A 132 11.87 -1.03 -0.13
N CYS A 133 11.26 -1.89 -0.92
CA CYS A 133 11.61 -3.30 -1.03
C CYS A 133 12.76 -3.60 -2.02
N GLY A 134 13.47 -2.59 -2.51
CA GLY A 134 14.64 -2.76 -3.38
C GLY A 134 14.34 -3.17 -4.82
N TYR A 135 13.08 -3.07 -5.27
CA TYR A 135 12.75 -3.28 -6.68
C TYR A 135 13.18 -2.04 -7.48
N ALA A 136 14.10 -2.23 -8.42
CA ALA A 136 14.55 -1.15 -9.29
C ALA A 136 13.42 -0.64 -10.18
N ASP A 137 13.35 0.69 -10.38
CA ASP A 137 12.49 1.36 -11.35
C ASP A 137 13.33 2.02 -12.44
N GLY A 138 12.71 2.31 -13.60
CA GLY A 138 13.37 3.00 -14.72
C GLY A 138 13.55 2.13 -15.95
N GLU A 139 14.49 2.53 -16.82
CA GLU A 139 14.72 1.85 -18.09
C GLU A 139 15.24 0.42 -17.88
N GLY A 140 14.57 -0.55 -18.51
CA GLY A 140 14.91 -1.98 -18.37
C GLY A 140 14.34 -2.67 -17.14
N SER A 141 13.63 -1.95 -16.24
CA SER A 141 12.96 -2.56 -15.10
C SER A 141 11.59 -3.16 -15.48
N ALA A 142 11.08 -4.06 -14.61
CA ALA A 142 9.78 -4.70 -14.82
C ALA A 142 8.58 -3.73 -14.63
N TRP A 143 8.80 -2.53 -14.11
CA TRP A 143 7.76 -1.54 -13.79
C TRP A 143 8.30 -0.11 -13.85
N SER A 144 7.38 0.83 -13.95
CA SER A 144 7.58 2.28 -13.87
C SER A 144 6.47 2.88 -13.01
N TYR A 145 6.51 4.17 -12.71
CA TYR A 145 5.43 4.84 -11.97
C TYR A 145 4.05 4.59 -12.60
N SER A 146 3.94 4.66 -13.92
CA SER A 146 2.66 4.44 -14.63
C SER A 146 2.18 3.00 -14.64
N THR A 147 3.04 2.02 -14.44
CA THR A 147 2.73 0.58 -14.44
C THR A 147 2.87 -0.08 -13.07
N ALA A 148 3.23 0.69 -12.03
CA ALA A 148 3.45 0.16 -10.68
C ALA A 148 2.24 -0.58 -10.13
N CYS A 149 1.02 -0.06 -10.32
CA CYS A 149 -0.21 -0.72 -9.89
C CYS A 149 -0.43 -2.05 -10.61
N ASP A 150 -0.27 -2.09 -11.93
CA ASP A 150 -0.45 -3.31 -12.73
C ASP A 150 0.56 -4.38 -12.32
N TYR A 151 1.82 -3.95 -12.11
CA TYR A 151 2.85 -4.85 -11.61
C TYR A 151 2.50 -5.41 -10.23
N VAL A 152 2.13 -4.57 -9.28
CA VAL A 152 1.78 -4.97 -7.90
C VAL A 152 0.55 -5.88 -7.88
N VAL A 153 -0.47 -5.62 -8.72
CA VAL A 153 -1.64 -6.49 -8.91
C VAL A 153 -1.23 -7.84 -9.48
N SER A 154 -0.38 -7.86 -10.53
CA SER A 154 0.11 -9.11 -11.12
C SER A 154 0.89 -9.97 -10.13
N GLN A 155 1.53 -9.34 -9.15
CA GLN A 155 2.24 -10.02 -8.06
C GLN A 155 1.33 -10.42 -6.89
N GLY A 156 0.03 -10.12 -6.94
CA GLY A 156 -0.94 -10.42 -5.90
C GLY A 156 -0.77 -9.58 -4.61
N LEU A 157 -0.10 -8.43 -4.69
CA LEU A 157 0.23 -7.61 -3.51
C LEU A 157 -0.92 -6.67 -3.10
N ILE A 158 -1.76 -6.25 -4.04
CA ILE A 158 -3.05 -5.58 -3.78
C ILE A 158 -4.13 -6.13 -4.70
N SER A 159 -5.40 -5.84 -4.35
CA SER A 159 -6.53 -6.17 -5.22
C SER A 159 -6.63 -5.20 -6.41
N PRO A 160 -7.22 -5.63 -7.55
CA PRO A 160 -7.54 -4.73 -8.65
C PRO A 160 -8.46 -3.58 -8.23
N ALA A 161 -9.36 -3.79 -7.26
CA ALA A 161 -10.24 -2.76 -6.73
C ALA A 161 -9.45 -1.65 -6.03
N THR A 162 -8.51 -2.01 -5.17
CA THR A 162 -7.60 -1.05 -4.50
C THR A 162 -6.74 -0.30 -5.52
N ALA A 163 -6.22 -0.99 -6.55
CA ALA A 163 -5.40 -0.36 -7.59
C ALA A 163 -6.16 0.69 -8.42
N GLN A 164 -7.48 0.56 -8.54
CA GLN A 164 -8.35 1.48 -9.28
C GLN A 164 -9.01 2.56 -8.39
N SER A 165 -8.79 2.51 -7.09
CA SER A 165 -9.32 3.50 -6.16
C SER A 165 -8.66 4.88 -6.38
N PRO A 166 -9.37 6.00 -6.13
CA PRO A 166 -8.76 7.33 -6.21
C PRO A 166 -7.71 7.58 -5.12
N THR A 167 -7.83 6.89 -3.99
CA THR A 167 -6.91 7.02 -2.84
C THR A 167 -6.72 5.66 -2.19
N ILE A 168 -5.64 5.49 -1.44
CA ILE A 168 -5.39 4.30 -0.64
C ILE A 168 -5.60 4.59 0.84
N THR A 169 -6.21 3.64 1.55
CA THR A 169 -6.34 3.71 3.02
C THR A 169 -5.07 3.24 3.72
N ARG A 170 -4.95 3.56 5.01
CA ARG A 170 -3.86 3.05 5.86
C ARG A 170 -3.88 1.51 5.92
N GLY A 171 -5.06 0.91 5.94
CA GLY A 171 -5.23 -0.54 5.95
C GLY A 171 -4.77 -1.20 4.65
N GLU A 172 -5.18 -0.68 3.51
CA GLU A 172 -4.74 -1.18 2.20
C GLU A 172 -3.23 -1.02 2.00
N MET A 173 -2.66 0.10 2.45
CA MET A 173 -1.21 0.29 2.47
C MET A 173 -0.52 -0.74 3.38
N ALA A 174 -1.13 -1.10 4.52
CA ALA A 174 -0.58 -2.12 5.41
C ALA A 174 -0.58 -3.51 4.76
N VAL A 175 -1.65 -3.86 4.05
CA VAL A 175 -1.73 -5.12 3.28
C VAL A 175 -0.66 -5.17 2.21
N LEU A 176 -0.50 -4.09 1.42
CA LEU A 176 0.53 -3.98 0.40
C LEU A 176 1.93 -4.21 0.97
N ILE A 177 2.28 -3.52 2.06
CA ILE A 177 3.60 -3.65 2.70
C ILE A 177 3.80 -5.08 3.22
N ARG A 178 2.84 -5.63 3.97
CA ARG A 178 2.95 -6.98 4.54
C ARG A 178 3.18 -8.04 3.46
N ARG A 179 2.37 -8.01 2.39
CA ARG A 179 2.50 -8.97 1.29
C ARG A 179 3.83 -8.81 0.55
N ALA A 180 4.30 -7.56 0.35
CA ALA A 180 5.59 -7.30 -0.28
C ALA A 180 6.75 -7.86 0.54
N LEU A 181 6.75 -7.68 1.88
CA LEU A 181 7.76 -8.24 2.78
C LEU A 181 7.72 -9.78 2.77
N GLN A 182 6.55 -10.39 2.90
CA GLN A 182 6.39 -11.85 2.89
C GLN A 182 6.87 -12.48 1.58
N LYS A 183 6.72 -11.77 0.47
CA LYS A 183 7.22 -12.25 -0.83
C LYS A 183 8.74 -12.20 -0.95
N GLN A 184 9.41 -11.32 -0.23
CA GLN A 184 10.88 -11.27 -0.17
C GLN A 184 11.49 -12.37 0.70
N GLU A 185 10.72 -12.83 1.71
CA GLU A 185 11.15 -13.88 2.64
C GLU A 185 10.94 -15.30 2.09
N ALA A 186 10.18 -15.46 0.98
CA ALA A 186 9.79 -16.74 0.38
C ALA A 186 10.75 -17.19 -0.71
#